data_6249650662d4a73f71ee2873def33b63
#
_entry.id   6249650662d4a73f71ee2873def33b63
#
_cell.length_a   1.000
_cell.length_b   1.000
_cell.length_c   1.000
_cell.angle_alpha   90.00
_cell.angle_beta   90.00
_cell.angle_gamma   90.00
#
_symmetry.space_group_name_H-M   'P 1'
#
loop_
_entity.id
_entity.type
_entity.pdbx_description
1 polymer ?
#
loop_
_entity_poly.entity_id
_entity_poly.type
_entity_poly.pdbx_seq_one_letter_code
_entity_poly.pdbx_strand_id
1 'polypeptide(L)'
;LAESGLTDDKKFEQLCSMVDIDNYMHYLAMQLFIDNRDWPGNNYKVWRYVASDGEEVTSKYQDGKWRYFFYDAEFAWGLYSDGYANKTLTKILNGTHPAGGSGLISALMERADMREKLANNLCDLIGGAFSSENILATLEQKLADSDKEQLYALNKGITSTWANEGTFENSRNEIREFADKRANIILSDICRNFEIDKDDTYKVKLNG
;
A
#
# COMPACT_ATOMS: atom_id res chain seq x y z
N LEU A 1 15.03 1.61 17.77
CA LEU A 1 15.78 2.02 16.56
C LEU A 1 15.07 3.14 15.81
N ALA A 2 13.78 2.98 15.49
CA ALA A 2 13.02 4.01 14.77
C ALA A 2 12.93 5.35 15.54
N GLU A 3 12.74 5.30 16.84
CA GLU A 3 12.68 6.50 17.70
C GLU A 3 14.04 7.22 17.84
N SER A 4 15.13 6.60 17.41
CA SER A 4 16.48 7.12 17.61
C SER A 4 17.14 7.76 16.38
N GLY A 5 16.34 8.01 15.32
CA GLY A 5 16.81 8.64 14.07
C GLY A 5 17.52 7.66 13.14
N LEU A 6 16.91 7.31 12.04
CA LEU A 6 17.48 6.43 11.00
C LEU A 6 18.38 7.19 10.01
N THR A 7 18.57 8.49 10.20
CA THR A 7 19.56 9.29 9.46
C THR A 7 21.01 8.89 9.80
N ASP A 8 21.23 8.24 10.94
CA ASP A 8 22.49 7.59 11.29
C ASP A 8 22.63 6.27 10.49
N ASP A 9 23.66 6.19 9.65
CA ASP A 9 23.87 5.04 8.76
C ASP A 9 24.07 3.73 9.52
N LYS A 10 24.73 3.73 10.68
CA LYS A 10 24.93 2.51 11.48
C LYS A 10 23.61 1.96 12.02
N LYS A 11 22.72 2.85 12.45
CA LYS A 11 21.38 2.45 12.92
C LYS A 11 20.51 1.95 11.77
N PHE A 12 20.64 2.59 10.61
CA PHE A 12 19.96 2.14 9.41
C PHE A 12 20.48 0.77 8.94
N GLU A 13 21.79 0.55 8.90
CA GLU A 13 22.39 -0.76 8.62
C GLU A 13 21.92 -1.84 9.62
N GLN A 14 21.83 -1.50 10.90
CA GLN A 14 21.29 -2.40 11.91
C GLN A 14 19.81 -2.75 11.62
N LEU A 15 18.99 -1.78 11.22
CA LEU A 15 17.62 -2.04 10.78
C LEU A 15 17.61 -2.97 9.56
N CYS A 16 18.41 -2.70 8.53
CA CYS A 16 18.53 -3.51 7.32
C CYS A 16 19.02 -4.94 7.58
N SER A 17 19.77 -5.16 8.67
CA SER A 17 20.17 -6.51 9.08
C SER A 17 19.01 -7.32 9.67
N MET A 18 17.97 -6.67 10.19
CA MET A 18 16.82 -7.29 10.84
C MET A 18 15.57 -7.33 9.97
N VAL A 19 15.41 -6.35 9.08
CA VAL A 19 14.22 -6.17 8.24
C VAL A 19 14.63 -6.16 6.77
N ASP A 20 13.89 -6.86 5.94
CA ASP A 20 13.98 -6.75 4.49
C ASP A 20 13.36 -5.41 4.05
N ILE A 21 14.22 -4.40 3.93
CA ILE A 21 13.79 -3.03 3.62
C ILE A 21 13.15 -2.95 2.22
N ASP A 22 13.61 -3.73 1.25
CA ASP A 22 13.02 -3.75 -0.08
C ASP A 22 11.58 -4.27 -0.01
N ASN A 23 11.36 -5.39 0.70
CA ASN A 23 10.00 -5.89 0.94
C ASN A 23 9.13 -4.85 1.66
N TYR A 24 9.68 -4.21 2.72
CA TYR A 24 8.92 -3.22 3.46
C TYR A 24 8.52 -2.00 2.61
N MET A 25 9.43 -1.51 1.78
CA MET A 25 9.17 -0.34 0.94
C MET A 25 8.16 -0.63 -0.19
N HIS A 26 8.16 -1.85 -0.75
CA HIS A 26 7.10 -2.30 -1.66
C HIS A 26 5.75 -2.42 -0.94
N TYR A 27 5.74 -3.04 0.24
CA TYR A 27 4.55 -3.14 1.08
C TYR A 27 3.98 -1.76 1.43
N LEU A 28 4.84 -0.81 1.82
CA LEU A 28 4.45 0.57 2.11
C LEU A 28 3.82 1.25 0.89
N ALA A 29 4.45 1.13 -0.28
CA ALA A 29 3.93 1.70 -1.52
C ALA A 29 2.52 1.16 -1.85
N MET A 30 2.30 -0.14 -1.70
CA MET A 30 0.98 -0.77 -1.90
C MET A 30 -0.07 -0.21 -0.94
N GLN A 31 0.23 -0.17 0.35
CA GLN A 31 -0.69 0.32 1.39
C GLN A 31 -1.07 1.79 1.18
N LEU A 32 -0.10 2.63 0.81
CA LEU A 32 -0.34 4.04 0.51
C LEU A 32 -1.20 4.23 -0.74
N PHE A 33 -0.95 3.43 -1.78
CA PHE A 33 -1.73 3.54 -3.02
C PHE A 33 -3.19 3.18 -2.79
N ILE A 34 -3.46 2.03 -2.17
CA ILE A 34 -4.84 1.56 -1.96
C ILE A 34 -5.59 2.33 -0.87
N ASP A 35 -4.91 3.21 -0.14
CA ASP A 35 -5.48 3.97 0.98
C ASP A 35 -6.12 3.06 2.05
N ASN A 36 -5.35 2.08 2.55
CA ASN A 36 -5.84 1.18 3.59
C ASN A 36 -6.01 1.94 4.91
N ARG A 37 -7.26 2.13 5.31
CA ARG A 37 -7.62 2.99 6.43
C ARG A 37 -7.27 2.40 7.80
N ASP A 38 -7.28 1.10 7.93
CA ASP A 38 -6.95 0.39 9.18
C ASP A 38 -5.44 0.27 9.42
N TRP A 39 -4.67 0.40 8.37
CA TRP A 39 -3.22 0.38 8.42
C TRP A 39 -2.69 1.83 8.62
N PRO A 40 -1.57 2.08 9.35
CA PRO A 40 -0.62 1.12 9.88
C PRO A 40 -0.88 0.66 11.31
N GLY A 41 -1.91 1.12 11.98
CA GLY A 41 -2.18 0.76 13.38
C GLY A 41 -2.76 -0.63 13.57
N ASN A 42 -3.33 -1.21 12.50
CA ASN A 42 -3.93 -2.53 12.47
C ASN A 42 -3.58 -3.24 11.16
N ASN A 43 -4.05 -4.47 10.97
CA ASN A 43 -3.98 -5.22 9.73
C ASN A 43 -2.55 -5.31 9.13
N TYR A 44 -1.57 -5.62 9.96
CA TYR A 44 -0.23 -5.96 9.50
C TYR A 44 0.20 -7.32 10.05
N LYS A 45 0.90 -8.08 9.22
CA LYS A 45 1.55 -9.35 9.59
C LYS A 45 2.99 -9.34 9.13
N VAL A 46 3.83 -9.95 9.94
CA VAL A 46 5.25 -10.12 9.63
C VAL A 46 5.65 -11.58 9.81
N TRP A 47 6.62 -12.01 9.05
CA TRP A 47 7.21 -13.34 9.16
C TRP A 47 8.72 -13.27 8.97
N ARG A 48 9.42 -14.23 9.47
CA ARG A 48 10.83 -14.49 9.16
C ARG A 48 11.10 -15.97 9.16
N TYR A 49 12.07 -16.39 8.39
CA TYR A 49 12.59 -17.74 8.47
C TYR A 49 13.54 -17.86 9.67
N VAL A 50 13.48 -18.96 10.38
CA VAL A 50 14.41 -19.32 11.45
C VAL A 50 14.97 -20.68 11.08
N ALA A 51 16.24 -20.70 10.65
CA ALA A 51 16.92 -21.95 10.30
C ALA A 51 17.09 -22.83 11.54
N SER A 52 16.96 -24.14 11.36
CA SER A 52 17.34 -25.13 12.35
C SER A 52 18.86 -25.27 12.40
N ASP A 53 19.38 -25.79 13.53
CA ASP A 53 20.82 -26.06 13.67
C ASP A 53 21.33 -26.96 12.55
N GLY A 54 22.31 -26.49 11.80
CA GLY A 54 22.92 -27.25 10.69
C GLY A 54 22.12 -27.25 9.40
N GLU A 55 21.03 -26.51 9.34
CA GLU A 55 20.25 -26.37 8.10
C GLU A 55 21.00 -25.51 7.06
N GLU A 56 21.05 -26.00 5.82
CA GLU A 56 21.61 -25.25 4.71
C GLU A 56 20.61 -24.19 4.20
N VAL A 57 21.03 -22.93 4.19
CA VAL A 57 20.24 -21.82 3.66
C VAL A 57 20.41 -21.76 2.14
N THR A 58 19.35 -22.06 1.38
CA THR A 58 19.37 -22.14 -0.08
C THR A 58 18.59 -21.02 -0.77
N SER A 59 17.82 -20.24 -0.03
CA SER A 59 16.98 -19.16 -0.55
C SER A 59 17.31 -17.82 0.10
N LYS A 60 17.26 -16.74 -0.69
CA LYS A 60 17.37 -15.37 -0.17
C LYS A 60 16.32 -15.02 0.89
N TYR A 61 15.24 -15.77 0.96
CA TYR A 61 14.17 -15.55 1.96
C TYR A 61 14.44 -16.27 3.28
N GLN A 62 15.50 -17.07 3.38
CA GLN A 62 15.94 -17.77 4.58
C GLN A 62 17.04 -17.00 5.34
N ASP A 63 17.17 -15.71 5.11
CA ASP A 63 18.19 -14.82 5.70
C ASP A 63 17.86 -14.35 7.13
N GLY A 64 16.76 -14.82 7.72
CA GLY A 64 16.32 -14.46 9.06
C GLY A 64 15.71 -13.07 9.21
N LYS A 65 15.59 -12.31 8.12
CA LYS A 65 15.01 -10.97 8.16
C LYS A 65 13.49 -11.01 8.25
N TRP A 66 12.95 -10.03 8.95
CA TRP A 66 11.51 -9.81 8.99
C TRP A 66 11.00 -9.24 7.66
N ARG A 67 9.89 -9.82 7.19
CA ARG A 67 9.17 -9.40 5.98
C ARG A 67 7.73 -9.13 6.31
N TYR A 68 7.20 -8.08 5.70
CA TYR A 68 5.80 -7.72 5.82
C TYR A 68 4.97 -8.49 4.81
N PHE A 69 3.83 -8.94 5.25
CA PHE A 69 2.86 -9.69 4.46
C PHE A 69 1.64 -8.82 4.21
N PHE A 70 1.24 -8.67 2.94
CA PHE A 70 0.04 -7.93 2.58
C PHE A 70 -1.18 -8.74 2.99
N TYR A 71 -2.03 -8.15 3.82
CA TYR A 71 -3.12 -8.85 4.48
C TYR A 71 -4.23 -7.86 4.83
N ASP A 72 -5.49 -8.32 4.71
CA ASP A 72 -6.69 -7.66 5.24
C ASP A 72 -6.82 -6.21 4.77
N ALA A 73 -7.10 -6.04 3.47
CA ALA A 73 -7.17 -4.74 2.81
C ALA A 73 -8.60 -4.34 2.43
N GLU A 74 -9.62 -4.88 3.15
CA GLU A 74 -11.03 -4.58 2.86
C GLU A 74 -11.41 -3.13 3.19
N PHE A 75 -10.70 -2.48 4.11
CA PHE A 75 -10.87 -1.06 4.40
C PHE A 75 -10.00 -0.15 3.52
N ALA A 76 -9.85 -0.52 2.25
CA ALA A 76 -9.09 0.21 1.24
C ALA A 76 -9.99 0.69 0.09
N TRP A 77 -9.39 1.22 -0.95
CA TRP A 77 -10.04 1.66 -2.20
C TRP A 77 -11.06 2.78 -2.00
N GLY A 78 -10.86 3.61 -0.98
CA GLY A 78 -11.74 4.74 -0.68
C GLY A 78 -12.88 4.42 0.29
N LEU A 79 -13.02 3.18 0.75
CA LEU A 79 -14.04 2.79 1.72
C LEU A 79 -13.83 3.52 3.05
N TYR A 80 -14.86 4.23 3.51
CA TYR A 80 -14.88 5.03 4.75
C TYR A 80 -13.80 6.12 4.82
N SER A 81 -13.28 6.58 3.69
CA SER A 81 -12.31 7.67 3.60
C SER A 81 -12.78 8.79 2.69
N ASP A 82 -11.89 9.71 2.34
CA ASP A 82 -12.16 10.76 1.33
C ASP A 82 -12.09 10.19 -0.11
N GLY A 83 -12.31 8.89 -0.28
CA GLY A 83 -12.20 8.20 -1.55
C GLY A 83 -10.78 8.27 -2.12
N TYR A 84 -10.68 8.39 -3.43
CA TYR A 84 -9.39 8.52 -4.12
C TYR A 84 -8.58 9.75 -3.69
N ALA A 85 -9.23 10.80 -3.14
CA ALA A 85 -8.62 12.09 -2.85
C ALA A 85 -7.77 12.11 -1.57
N ASN A 86 -7.79 11.02 -0.78
CA ASN A 86 -7.10 10.95 0.50
C ASN A 86 -5.57 11.06 0.33
N LYS A 87 -4.95 11.97 1.10
CA LYS A 87 -3.49 12.16 1.16
C LYS A 87 -2.90 11.32 2.27
N THR A 88 -2.81 10.04 2.04
CA THR A 88 -2.50 9.01 3.03
C THR A 88 -1.13 9.22 3.66
N LEU A 89 -0.09 9.47 2.85
CA LEU A 89 1.26 9.73 3.35
C LEU A 89 1.31 10.98 4.22
N THR A 90 0.72 12.09 3.75
CA THR A 90 0.64 13.33 4.57
C THR A 90 -0.05 13.07 5.90
N LYS A 91 -1.16 12.34 5.93
CA LYS A 91 -1.90 12.03 7.17
C LYS A 91 -1.06 11.17 8.13
N ILE A 92 -0.28 10.22 7.62
CA ILE A 92 0.61 9.40 8.44
C ILE A 92 1.74 10.25 9.03
N LEU A 93 2.43 11.04 8.20
CA LEU A 93 3.58 11.82 8.62
C LEU A 93 3.23 12.91 9.64
N ASN A 94 2.04 13.50 9.56
CA ASN A 94 1.60 14.51 10.51
C ASN A 94 0.75 13.94 11.67
N GLY A 95 0.59 12.62 11.76
CA GLY A 95 -0.08 11.94 12.86
C GLY A 95 -1.62 12.07 12.85
N THR A 96 -2.22 12.43 11.71
CA THR A 96 -3.69 12.59 11.59
C THR A 96 -4.38 11.41 10.90
N HIS A 97 -3.63 10.35 10.56
CA HIS A 97 -4.22 9.14 10.00
C HIS A 97 -5.09 8.42 11.04
N PRO A 98 -6.30 7.91 10.66
CA PRO A 98 -7.24 7.30 11.62
C PRO A 98 -6.66 6.12 12.41
N ALA A 99 -5.85 5.29 11.77
CA ALA A 99 -5.17 4.16 12.40
C ALA A 99 -3.88 4.55 13.16
N GLY A 100 -3.62 5.84 13.30
CA GLY A 100 -2.40 6.35 13.92
C GLY A 100 -1.23 6.49 12.96
N GLY A 101 -0.13 6.97 13.48
CA GLY A 101 1.14 7.09 12.76
C GLY A 101 2.03 5.87 12.97
N SER A 102 3.02 5.72 12.11
CA SER A 102 4.07 4.74 12.27
C SER A 102 5.41 5.45 12.44
N GLY A 103 6.02 5.32 13.61
CA GLY A 103 7.37 5.85 13.86
C GLY A 103 8.40 5.31 12.87
N LEU A 104 8.24 4.08 12.40
CA LEU A 104 9.11 3.50 11.37
C LEU A 104 8.96 4.23 10.03
N ILE A 105 7.74 4.52 9.60
CA ILE A 105 7.50 5.24 8.33
C ILE A 105 8.13 6.64 8.43
N SER A 106 7.83 7.39 9.49
CA SER A 106 8.38 8.72 9.67
C SER A 106 9.92 8.72 9.68
N ALA A 107 10.53 7.81 10.42
CA ALA A 107 11.98 7.70 10.49
C ALA A 107 12.65 7.31 9.16
N LEU A 108 12.01 6.44 8.36
CA LEU A 108 12.49 6.11 7.01
C LEU A 108 12.36 7.30 6.07
N MET A 109 11.28 8.07 6.18
CA MET A 109 11.07 9.24 5.31
C MET A 109 11.98 10.43 5.65
N GLU A 110 12.72 10.41 6.75
CA GLU A 110 13.82 11.35 7.01
C GLU A 110 15.02 11.12 6.07
N ARG A 111 15.17 9.91 5.50
CA ARG A 111 16.27 9.55 4.60
C ARG A 111 15.92 9.83 3.14
N ALA A 112 16.83 10.50 2.43
CA ALA A 112 16.64 10.81 1.01
C ALA A 112 16.56 9.55 0.15
N ASP A 113 17.42 8.56 0.39
CA ASP A 113 17.43 7.27 -0.34
C ASP A 113 16.13 6.47 -0.14
N MET A 114 15.49 6.58 1.02
CA MET A 114 14.20 5.91 1.28
C MET A 114 13.03 6.65 0.64
N ARG A 115 13.06 7.98 0.60
CA ARG A 115 12.08 8.78 -0.16
C ARG A 115 12.13 8.46 -1.65
N GLU A 116 13.33 8.40 -2.22
CA GLU A 116 13.54 8.02 -3.62
C GLU A 116 13.03 6.58 -3.88
N LYS A 117 13.38 5.63 -3.03
CA LYS A 117 12.91 4.25 -3.13
C LYS A 117 11.38 4.16 -3.09
N LEU A 118 10.72 4.89 -2.19
CA LEU A 118 9.26 4.93 -2.12
C LEU A 118 8.64 5.52 -3.39
N ALA A 119 9.18 6.62 -3.87
CA ALA A 119 8.70 7.26 -5.10
C ALA A 119 8.83 6.31 -6.31
N ASN A 120 9.98 5.64 -6.46
CA ASN A 120 10.22 4.68 -7.53
C ASN A 120 9.24 3.49 -7.44
N ASN A 121 9.08 2.89 -6.25
CA ASN A 121 8.14 1.78 -6.06
C ASN A 121 6.70 2.17 -6.40
N LEU A 122 6.29 3.40 -6.09
CA LEU A 122 4.94 3.88 -6.44
C LEU A 122 4.81 4.12 -7.94
N CYS A 123 5.83 4.68 -8.59
CA CYS A 123 5.84 4.83 -10.05
C CYS A 123 5.75 3.46 -10.76
N ASP A 124 6.49 2.46 -10.29
CA ASP A 124 6.44 1.10 -10.82
C ASP A 124 5.04 0.47 -10.64
N LEU A 125 4.42 0.64 -9.48
CA LEU A 125 3.04 0.17 -9.25
C LEU A 125 2.03 0.85 -10.16
N ILE A 126 2.11 2.18 -10.30
CA ILE A 126 1.21 2.98 -11.12
C ILE A 126 1.40 2.68 -12.61
N GLY A 127 2.64 2.47 -13.05
CA GLY A 127 2.94 2.08 -14.43
C GLY A 127 2.64 0.61 -14.75
N GLY A 128 2.44 -0.22 -13.73
CA GLY A 128 2.28 -1.67 -13.84
C GLY A 128 0.97 -2.17 -13.23
N ALA A 129 1.08 -2.94 -12.15
CA ALA A 129 -0.04 -3.66 -11.56
C ALA A 129 -1.20 -2.75 -11.11
N PHE A 130 -0.91 -1.53 -10.69
CA PHE A 130 -1.90 -0.55 -10.24
C PHE A 130 -2.16 0.55 -11.28
N SER A 131 -1.87 0.30 -12.55
CA SER A 131 -2.38 1.17 -13.61
C SER A 131 -3.92 1.12 -13.63
N SER A 132 -4.55 2.23 -14.01
CA SER A 132 -6.03 2.29 -14.12
C SER A 132 -6.56 1.15 -14.99
N GLU A 133 -5.91 0.87 -16.12
CA GLU A 133 -6.27 -0.21 -17.02
C GLU A 133 -6.25 -1.59 -16.33
N ASN A 134 -5.18 -1.93 -15.61
CA ASN A 134 -5.05 -3.22 -14.94
C ASN A 134 -6.01 -3.38 -13.76
N ILE A 135 -6.22 -2.31 -12.98
CA ILE A 135 -7.22 -2.32 -11.90
C ILE A 135 -8.62 -2.57 -12.47
N LEU A 136 -9.00 -1.82 -13.52
CA LEU A 136 -10.31 -1.94 -14.13
C LEU A 136 -10.50 -3.31 -14.79
N ALA A 137 -9.51 -3.81 -15.51
CA ALA A 137 -9.56 -5.15 -16.10
C ALA A 137 -9.75 -6.24 -15.03
N THR A 138 -9.00 -6.13 -13.92
CA THR A 138 -9.12 -7.07 -12.79
C THR A 138 -10.50 -6.98 -12.13
N LEU A 139 -11.02 -5.78 -11.93
CA LEU A 139 -12.36 -5.56 -11.38
C LEU A 139 -13.43 -6.23 -12.26
N GLU A 140 -13.40 -5.95 -13.57
CA GLU A 140 -14.40 -6.49 -14.50
C GLU A 140 -14.31 -8.02 -14.58
N GLN A 141 -13.11 -8.60 -14.60
CA GLN A 141 -12.91 -10.05 -14.56
C GLN A 141 -13.53 -10.65 -13.29
N LYS A 142 -13.22 -10.09 -12.12
CA LYS A 142 -13.74 -10.59 -10.84
C LYS A 142 -15.26 -10.47 -10.74
N LEU A 143 -15.83 -9.41 -11.30
CA LEU A 143 -17.28 -9.23 -11.36
C LEU A 143 -17.95 -10.20 -12.33
N ALA A 144 -17.31 -10.52 -13.46
CA ALA A 144 -17.80 -11.51 -14.42
C ALA A 144 -17.79 -12.93 -13.83
N ASP A 145 -16.76 -13.24 -13.02
CA ASP A 145 -16.61 -14.53 -12.35
C ASP A 145 -17.55 -14.69 -11.14
N SER A 146 -18.22 -13.58 -10.72
CA SER A 146 -19.04 -13.56 -9.52
C SER A 146 -20.54 -13.64 -9.88
N ASP A 147 -21.27 -14.54 -9.23
CA ASP A 147 -22.71 -14.55 -9.29
C ASP A 147 -23.28 -13.42 -8.42
N LYS A 148 -23.80 -12.38 -9.08
CA LYS A 148 -24.34 -11.19 -8.42
C LYS A 148 -25.45 -11.54 -7.43
N GLU A 149 -26.33 -12.47 -7.78
CA GLU A 149 -27.45 -12.88 -6.93
C GLU A 149 -26.96 -13.63 -5.69
N GLN A 150 -25.93 -14.47 -5.82
CA GLN A 150 -25.29 -15.12 -4.69
C GLN A 150 -24.57 -14.11 -3.78
N LEU A 151 -23.87 -13.14 -4.35
CA LEU A 151 -23.23 -12.08 -3.56
C LEU A 151 -24.26 -11.24 -2.80
N TYR A 152 -25.39 -10.91 -3.41
CA TYR A 152 -26.48 -10.21 -2.74
C TYR A 152 -27.12 -11.06 -1.64
N ALA A 153 -27.36 -12.34 -1.91
CA ALA A 153 -27.94 -13.25 -0.93
C ALA A 153 -27.00 -13.47 0.26
N LEU A 154 -25.71 -13.61 0.01
CA LEU A 154 -24.68 -13.77 1.06
C LEU A 154 -24.58 -12.50 1.92
N ASN A 155 -24.51 -11.35 1.31
CA ASN A 155 -24.47 -10.07 2.02
C ASN A 155 -25.74 -9.79 2.80
N LYS A 156 -26.90 -10.13 2.26
CA LYS A 156 -28.19 -9.99 2.95
C LYS A 156 -28.30 -10.91 4.17
N GLY A 157 -27.65 -12.07 4.14
CA GLY A 157 -27.56 -13.00 5.27
C GLY A 157 -26.59 -12.52 6.37
N ILE A 158 -25.54 -11.78 6.00
CA ILE A 158 -24.51 -11.28 6.93
C ILE A 158 -24.86 -9.89 7.46
N THR A 159 -25.39 -9.01 6.60
CA THR A 159 -25.71 -7.61 6.94
C THR A 159 -27.07 -7.23 6.36
N SER A 160 -28.11 -7.38 7.09
CA SER A 160 -29.51 -7.31 6.64
C SER A 160 -29.95 -6.02 5.93
N THR A 161 -29.14 -4.98 5.83
CA THR A 161 -29.55 -3.67 5.31
C THR A 161 -28.65 -3.06 4.22
N TRP A 162 -27.51 -3.63 3.90
CA TRP A 162 -26.49 -2.93 3.09
C TRP A 162 -26.34 -3.45 1.67
N ALA A 163 -26.76 -4.67 1.38
CA ALA A 163 -26.58 -5.26 0.07
C ALA A 163 -27.86 -5.12 -0.76
N ASN A 164 -27.88 -4.16 -1.62
CA ASN A 164 -28.83 -4.05 -2.71
C ASN A 164 -28.07 -3.68 -3.99
N GLU A 165 -28.75 -3.77 -5.13
CA GLU A 165 -28.16 -3.49 -6.44
C GLU A 165 -27.56 -2.08 -6.51
N GLY A 166 -28.22 -1.09 -5.92
CA GLY A 166 -27.76 0.29 -5.90
C GLY A 166 -26.45 0.47 -5.12
N THR A 167 -26.31 -0.16 -3.96
CA THR A 167 -25.04 -0.11 -3.18
C THR A 167 -23.91 -0.83 -3.91
N PHE A 168 -24.18 -1.93 -4.57
CA PHE A 168 -23.17 -2.65 -5.36
C PHE A 168 -22.67 -1.81 -6.53
N GLU A 169 -23.56 -1.23 -7.32
CA GLU A 169 -23.18 -0.37 -8.45
C GLU A 169 -22.45 0.91 -7.98
N ASN A 170 -22.85 1.48 -6.85
CA ASN A 170 -22.15 2.62 -6.26
C ASN A 170 -20.72 2.24 -5.86
N SER A 171 -20.52 1.15 -5.15
CA SER A 171 -19.18 0.68 -4.75
C SER A 171 -18.30 0.35 -5.97
N ARG A 172 -18.88 -0.23 -7.00
CA ARG A 172 -18.21 -0.48 -8.27
C ARG A 172 -17.75 0.82 -8.94
N ASN A 173 -18.61 1.84 -8.96
CA ASN A 173 -18.28 3.13 -9.53
C ASN A 173 -17.22 3.87 -8.69
N GLU A 174 -17.27 3.75 -7.36
CA GLU A 174 -16.24 4.28 -6.46
C GLU A 174 -14.86 3.66 -6.74
N ILE A 175 -14.78 2.35 -6.94
CA ILE A 175 -13.52 1.68 -7.31
C ILE A 175 -13.04 2.13 -8.69
N ARG A 176 -13.93 2.31 -9.66
CA ARG A 176 -13.57 2.85 -10.98
C ARG A 176 -13.02 4.28 -10.89
N GLU A 177 -13.70 5.12 -10.14
CA GLU A 177 -13.24 6.50 -9.93
C GLU A 177 -11.89 6.53 -9.19
N PHE A 178 -11.71 5.64 -8.21
CA PHE A 178 -10.46 5.47 -7.51
C PHE A 178 -9.34 5.06 -8.49
N ALA A 179 -9.57 4.04 -9.32
CA ALA A 179 -8.60 3.58 -10.31
C ALA A 179 -8.16 4.70 -11.27
N ASP A 180 -9.10 5.53 -11.72
CA ASP A 180 -8.82 6.60 -12.67
C ASP A 180 -8.06 7.78 -12.07
N LYS A 181 -8.31 8.10 -10.80
CA LYS A 181 -7.83 9.35 -10.20
C LYS A 181 -6.71 9.17 -9.18
N ARG A 182 -6.60 7.99 -8.56
CA ARG A 182 -5.70 7.76 -7.43
C ARG A 182 -4.23 8.02 -7.73
N ALA A 183 -3.76 7.61 -8.90
CA ALA A 183 -2.36 7.80 -9.30
C ALA A 183 -1.92 9.26 -9.20
N ASN A 184 -2.72 10.19 -9.70
CA ASN A 184 -2.40 11.62 -9.65
C ASN A 184 -2.39 12.17 -8.21
N ILE A 185 -3.26 11.67 -7.35
CA ILE A 185 -3.33 12.10 -5.95
C ILE A 185 -2.12 11.62 -5.16
N ILE A 186 -1.77 10.34 -5.27
CA ILE A 186 -0.63 9.78 -4.52
C ILE A 186 0.70 10.38 -5.00
N LEU A 187 0.88 10.60 -6.30
CA LEU A 187 2.05 11.29 -6.83
C LEU A 187 2.14 12.74 -6.33
N SER A 188 1.01 13.46 -6.31
CA SER A 188 0.96 14.81 -5.75
C SER A 188 1.26 14.83 -4.24
N ASP A 189 0.81 13.82 -3.50
CA ASP A 189 1.08 13.68 -2.07
C ASP A 189 2.58 13.47 -1.79
N ILE A 190 3.23 12.63 -2.59
CA ILE A 190 4.68 12.38 -2.52
C ILE A 190 5.49 13.59 -2.92
N CYS A 191 5.20 14.20 -4.08
CA CYS A 191 5.91 15.38 -4.55
C CYS A 191 5.89 16.48 -3.48
N ARG A 192 4.73 16.68 -2.84
CA ARG A 192 4.59 17.67 -1.78
C ARG A 192 5.42 17.34 -0.52
N ASN A 193 5.38 16.08 -0.07
CA ASN A 193 6.07 15.68 1.16
C ASN A 193 7.58 15.55 0.98
N PHE A 194 8.05 15.31 -0.24
CA PHE A 194 9.46 15.11 -0.54
C PHE A 194 10.10 16.31 -1.26
N GLU A 195 9.33 17.39 -1.45
CA GLU A 195 9.80 18.60 -2.14
C GLU A 195 10.31 18.33 -3.56
N ILE A 196 9.68 17.36 -4.24
CA ILE A 196 9.96 17.01 -5.63
C ILE A 196 9.14 17.93 -6.54
N ASP A 197 9.79 18.58 -7.52
CA ASP A 197 9.07 19.34 -8.53
C ASP A 197 8.23 18.39 -9.40
N LYS A 198 6.98 18.77 -9.65
CA LYS A 198 6.10 17.96 -10.51
C LYS A 198 6.59 17.85 -11.95
N ASP A 199 7.34 18.84 -12.40
CA ASP A 199 7.90 18.85 -13.74
C ASP A 199 9.09 17.88 -13.87
N ASP A 200 9.68 17.46 -12.75
CA ASP A 200 10.72 16.41 -12.69
C ASP A 200 10.14 14.98 -12.71
N THR A 201 8.80 14.82 -12.65
CA THR A 201 8.17 13.51 -12.75
C THR A 201 7.96 13.10 -14.19
N TYR A 202 8.76 12.14 -14.68
CA TYR A 202 8.63 11.59 -16.02
C TYR A 202 7.60 10.46 -16.06
N LYS A 203 6.68 10.52 -17.05
CA LYS A 203 5.86 9.37 -17.41
C LYS A 203 6.70 8.42 -18.27
N VAL A 204 7.22 7.37 -17.67
CA VAL A 204 7.87 6.30 -18.42
C VAL A 204 6.78 5.34 -18.89
N LYS A 205 6.57 5.25 -20.21
CA LYS A 205 5.85 4.12 -20.79
C LYS A 205 6.85 2.96 -20.89
N LEU A 206 6.68 1.96 -20.04
CA LEU A 206 7.32 0.67 -20.24
C LEU A 206 6.63 -0.01 -21.45
N ASN A 207 7.28 0.01 -22.60
CA ASN A 207 6.88 -0.83 -23.72
C ASN A 207 7.32 -2.25 -23.37
N GLY A 208 6.36 -3.08 -22.91
CA GLY A 208 6.52 -4.52 -22.83
C GLY A 208 6.31 -5.16 -24.18
#